data_a75a52c4d42e28febe401a0e4ddbcd87
#
_entry.id   a75a52c4d42e28febe401a0e4ddbcd87
#
_cell.length_a   1.000
_cell.length_b   1.000
_cell.length_c   1.000
_cell.angle_alpha   90.00
_cell.angle_beta   90.00
_cell.angle_gamma   90.00
#
_symmetry.space_group_name_H-M   'P 1'
#
loop_
_entity.id
_entity.type
_entity.pdbx_description
1 polymer ?
#
loop_
_entity_poly.entity_id
_entity_poly.type
_entity_poly.pdbx_seq_one_letter_code
_entity_poly.pdbx_strand_id
1 'polypeptide(L)'
;KPKPQPSKRFQRRHVDSLWQGDTFQFRISGVGKVYVTGFTDDRSRYRIKSKAYLHKGAKEAINALHRALKKGRIPREIYFDNGKQFVANDFKKELARFHIRPIYGRPYHPRGRGKIERYHEVLYRELISRVHFSSLPHFRRELRKFDRRYNYWRKSQALGWKTPASI
;
A
#
# COMPACT_ATOMS: atom_id res chain seq x y z
N LYS A 1 -29.86 18.29 17.63
CA LYS A 1 -29.17 17.16 16.93
C LYS A 1 -27.87 16.90 17.66
N PRO A 2 -27.57 15.66 18.07
CA PRO A 2 -26.30 15.34 18.73
C PRO A 2 -25.14 15.63 17.77
N LYS A 3 -24.09 16.27 18.27
CA LYS A 3 -22.86 16.50 17.50
C LYS A 3 -22.27 15.14 17.13
N PRO A 4 -21.81 14.93 15.88
CA PRO A 4 -21.16 13.69 15.51
C PRO A 4 -19.93 13.50 16.38
N GLN A 5 -19.85 12.38 17.07
CA GLN A 5 -18.64 12.03 17.81
C GLN A 5 -17.46 11.90 16.84
N PRO A 6 -16.28 12.41 17.18
CA PRO A 6 -15.11 12.22 16.34
C PRO A 6 -14.86 10.74 16.17
N SER A 7 -14.84 10.27 14.92
CA SER A 7 -14.55 8.88 14.60
C SER A 7 -13.21 8.52 15.19
N LYS A 8 -13.18 7.55 16.11
CA LYS A 8 -11.92 7.03 16.64
C LYS A 8 -11.06 6.57 15.44
N ARG A 9 -9.90 7.20 15.27
CA ARG A 9 -8.95 6.80 14.23
C ARG A 9 -8.61 5.34 14.45
N PHE A 10 -8.94 4.48 13.49
CA PHE A 10 -8.55 3.09 13.51
C PHE A 10 -7.03 3.03 13.30
N GLN A 11 -6.30 2.60 14.32
CA GLN A 11 -4.85 2.46 14.27
C GLN A 11 -4.42 1.33 15.18
N ARG A 12 -3.65 0.41 14.67
CA ARG A 12 -3.06 -0.67 15.44
C ARG A 12 -1.95 -0.15 16.38
N ARG A 13 -1.76 -0.84 17.50
CA ARG A 13 -0.76 -0.44 18.51
C ARG A 13 0.67 -0.74 18.08
N HIS A 14 0.86 -1.85 17.37
CA HIS A 14 2.19 -2.36 17.03
C HIS A 14 2.42 -2.41 15.54
N VAL A 15 3.67 -2.17 15.16
CA VAL A 15 4.17 -2.37 13.81
C VAL A 15 3.98 -3.85 13.43
N ASP A 16 3.66 -4.12 12.18
CA ASP A 16 3.40 -5.45 11.63
C ASP A 16 2.21 -6.22 12.24
N SER A 17 1.38 -5.58 13.06
CA SER A 17 0.10 -6.17 13.47
C SER A 17 -0.89 -6.21 12.31
N LEU A 18 -0.90 -5.17 11.50
CA LEU A 18 -1.77 -5.05 10.33
C LEU A 18 -1.04 -4.30 9.23
N TRP A 19 -1.01 -4.89 8.05
CA TRP A 19 -0.70 -4.15 6.83
C TRP A 19 -1.98 -3.87 6.04
N GLN A 20 -1.93 -2.88 5.19
CA GLN A 20 -2.97 -2.60 4.21
C GLN A 20 -2.42 -2.89 2.83
N GLY A 21 -3.07 -3.79 2.09
CA GLY A 21 -2.74 -4.15 0.72
C GLY A 21 -3.69 -3.48 -0.27
N ASP A 22 -3.14 -2.96 -1.34
CA ASP A 22 -3.90 -2.22 -2.33
C ASP A 22 -3.31 -2.38 -3.73
N THR A 23 -4.14 -2.17 -4.73
CA THR A 23 -3.72 -2.01 -6.13
C THR A 23 -4.37 -0.76 -6.69
N PHE A 24 -3.54 0.13 -7.22
CA PHE A 24 -3.99 1.36 -7.86
C PHE A 24 -3.60 1.40 -9.32
N GLN A 25 -4.49 1.95 -10.12
CA GLN A 25 -4.26 2.19 -11.52
C GLN A 25 -3.84 3.64 -11.73
N PHE A 26 -2.74 3.82 -12.44
CA PHE A 26 -2.31 5.13 -12.90
C PHE A 26 -2.06 5.09 -14.42
N ARG A 27 -2.29 6.23 -15.06
CA ARG A 27 -1.79 6.46 -16.40
C ARG A 27 -0.45 7.17 -16.30
N ILE A 28 0.60 6.47 -16.67
CA ILE A 28 1.98 6.94 -16.54
C ILE A 28 2.44 7.52 -17.87
N SER A 29 2.83 8.79 -17.87
CA SER A 29 3.35 9.45 -19.08
C SER A 29 4.58 8.71 -19.60
N GLY A 30 4.54 8.33 -20.89
CA GLY A 30 5.59 7.55 -21.57
C GLY A 30 5.45 6.03 -21.46
N VAL A 31 4.53 5.52 -20.61
CA VAL A 31 4.33 4.07 -20.42
C VAL A 31 2.87 3.65 -20.71
N GLY A 32 1.91 4.48 -20.32
CA GLY A 32 0.49 4.19 -20.42
C GLY A 32 -0.11 3.72 -19.09
N LYS A 33 -1.05 2.79 -19.16
CA LYS A 33 -1.79 2.27 -18.00
C LYS A 33 -0.92 1.31 -17.18
N VAL A 34 -0.73 1.61 -15.90
CA VAL A 34 0.09 0.84 -14.97
C VAL A 34 -0.68 0.58 -13.69
N TYR A 35 -0.52 -0.61 -13.13
CA TYR A 35 -1.07 -1.00 -11.83
C TYR A 35 0.05 -1.04 -10.80
N VAL A 36 -0.10 -0.30 -9.71
CA VAL A 36 0.82 -0.35 -8.57
C VAL A 36 0.17 -1.12 -7.45
N THR A 37 0.71 -2.28 -7.15
CA THR A 37 0.30 -3.11 -6.01
C THR A 37 1.29 -2.93 -4.87
N GLY A 38 0.80 -2.73 -3.67
CA GLY A 38 1.69 -2.51 -2.55
C GLY A 38 1.06 -2.72 -1.17
N PHE A 39 1.93 -2.61 -0.17
CA PHE A 39 1.59 -2.88 1.23
C PHE A 39 2.12 -1.76 2.11
N THR A 40 1.28 -1.32 3.04
CA THR A 40 1.60 -0.25 4.01
C THR A 40 1.33 -0.73 5.41
N ASP A 41 2.25 -0.52 6.34
CA ASP A 41 2.03 -0.83 7.74
C ASP A 41 1.04 0.18 8.36
N ASP A 42 0.02 -0.33 9.03
CA ASP A 42 -1.04 0.50 9.59
C ASP A 42 -0.54 1.41 10.71
N ARG A 43 0.37 0.92 11.56
CA ARG A 43 0.87 1.68 12.70
C ARG A 43 1.81 2.81 12.30
N SER A 44 2.82 2.49 11.52
CA SER A 44 3.90 3.41 11.16
C SER A 44 3.65 4.16 9.85
N ARG A 45 2.71 3.68 9.04
CA ARG A 45 2.50 4.12 7.64
C ARG A 45 3.70 3.85 6.74
N TYR A 46 4.62 3.01 7.19
CA TYR A 46 5.76 2.59 6.39
C TYR A 46 5.28 1.84 5.15
N ARG A 47 5.66 2.31 3.98
CA ARG A 47 5.37 1.61 2.74
C ARG A 47 6.33 0.43 2.59
N ILE A 48 5.83 -0.76 2.88
CA ILE A 48 6.64 -2.00 2.90
C ILE A 48 7.18 -2.28 1.52
N LYS A 49 6.33 -2.23 0.51
CA LYS A 49 6.69 -2.46 -0.89
C LYS A 49 5.65 -1.86 -1.82
N SER A 50 6.13 -1.31 -2.92
CA SER A 50 5.32 -0.99 -4.09
C SER A 50 5.92 -1.68 -5.30
N LYS A 51 5.08 -2.29 -6.13
CA LYS A 51 5.50 -2.92 -7.38
C LYS A 51 4.57 -2.51 -8.51
N ALA A 52 5.14 -2.10 -9.62
CA ALA A 52 4.40 -1.68 -10.80
C ALA A 52 4.28 -2.83 -11.81
N TYR A 53 3.08 -3.03 -12.35
CA TYR A 53 2.75 -4.06 -13.33
C TYR A 53 1.91 -3.49 -14.45
N LEU A 54 1.93 -4.16 -15.61
CA LEU A 54 1.04 -3.84 -16.73
C LEU A 54 -0.32 -4.53 -16.61
N HIS A 55 -0.47 -5.49 -15.70
CA HIS A 55 -1.68 -6.25 -15.47
C HIS A 55 -2.08 -6.24 -13.99
N LYS A 56 -3.35 -6.54 -13.73
CA LYS A 56 -3.94 -6.62 -12.41
C LYS A 56 -4.58 -7.99 -12.22
N GLY A 57 -3.88 -8.89 -11.56
CA GLY A 57 -4.38 -10.25 -11.32
C GLY A 57 -3.76 -10.88 -10.09
N ALA A 58 -4.19 -12.11 -9.79
CA ALA A 58 -3.68 -12.87 -8.64
C ALA A 58 -2.17 -13.10 -8.73
N LYS A 59 -1.65 -13.36 -9.92
CA LYS A 59 -0.21 -13.57 -10.17
C LYS A 59 0.62 -12.35 -9.76
N GLU A 60 0.19 -11.16 -10.13
CA GLU A 60 0.84 -9.91 -9.77
C GLU A 60 0.74 -9.64 -8.27
N ALA A 61 -0.42 -9.88 -7.68
CA ALA A 61 -0.63 -9.73 -6.23
C ALA A 61 0.28 -10.68 -5.43
N ILE A 62 0.41 -11.94 -5.85
CA ILE A 62 1.31 -12.92 -5.24
C ILE A 62 2.77 -12.48 -5.37
N ASN A 63 3.18 -12.02 -6.55
CA ASN A 63 4.54 -11.50 -6.75
C ASN A 63 4.83 -10.30 -5.84
N ALA A 64 3.90 -9.37 -5.72
CA ALA A 64 4.04 -8.21 -4.84
C ALA A 64 4.14 -8.63 -3.36
N LEU A 65 3.32 -9.59 -2.93
CA LEU A 65 3.38 -10.15 -1.58
C LEU A 65 4.75 -10.77 -1.28
N HIS A 66 5.25 -11.63 -2.17
CA HIS A 66 6.57 -12.24 -2.01
C HIS A 66 7.68 -11.19 -1.92
N ARG A 67 7.61 -10.15 -2.73
CA ARG A 67 8.56 -9.03 -2.69
C ARG A 67 8.50 -8.25 -1.38
N ALA A 68 7.31 -8.07 -0.82
CA ALA A 68 7.13 -7.42 0.47
C ALA A 68 7.71 -8.25 1.62
N LEU A 69 7.48 -9.57 1.61
CA LEU A 69 7.92 -10.48 2.67
C LEU A 69 9.44 -10.75 2.65
N LYS A 70 10.11 -10.49 1.53
CA LYS A 70 11.58 -10.68 1.42
C LYS A 70 12.40 -9.86 2.42
N LYS A 71 11.84 -8.80 2.97
CA LYS A 71 12.51 -7.96 3.97
C LYS A 71 12.50 -8.57 5.38
N GLY A 72 11.97 -9.77 5.55
CA GLY A 72 11.93 -10.48 6.83
C GLY A 72 10.85 -10.02 7.80
N ARG A 73 9.97 -9.11 7.38
CA ARG A 73 8.81 -8.69 8.15
C ARG A 73 7.59 -9.48 7.68
N ILE A 74 6.84 -10.05 8.61
CA ILE A 74 5.62 -10.80 8.33
C ILE A 74 4.50 -10.22 9.20
N PRO A 75 3.43 -9.67 8.60
CA PRO A 75 2.32 -9.14 9.37
C PRO A 75 1.45 -10.27 9.91
N ARG A 76 0.72 -10.00 10.97
CA ARG A 76 -0.32 -10.92 11.45
C ARG A 76 -1.51 -10.95 10.51
N GLU A 77 -1.90 -9.79 10.05
CA GLU A 77 -3.09 -9.57 9.23
C GLU A 77 -2.79 -8.60 8.10
N ILE A 78 -3.49 -8.76 6.98
CA ILE A 78 -3.50 -7.76 5.91
C ILE A 78 -4.94 -7.43 5.57
N TYR A 79 -5.26 -6.14 5.58
CA TYR A 79 -6.55 -5.62 5.15
C TYR A 79 -6.51 -5.34 3.65
N PHE A 80 -7.48 -5.89 2.92
CA PHE A 80 -7.65 -5.66 1.50
C PHE A 80 -9.05 -5.08 1.22
N ASP A 81 -9.17 -4.38 0.09
CA ASP A 81 -10.46 -4.21 -0.54
C ASP A 81 -10.94 -5.55 -1.14
N ASN A 82 -12.15 -5.57 -1.73
CA ASN A 82 -12.69 -6.78 -2.37
C ASN A 82 -12.21 -6.94 -3.83
N GLY A 83 -11.02 -6.43 -4.16
CA GLY A 83 -10.44 -6.62 -5.48
C GLY A 83 -10.27 -8.10 -5.84
N LYS A 84 -10.63 -8.47 -7.06
CA LYS A 84 -10.58 -9.87 -7.53
C LYS A 84 -9.23 -10.54 -7.32
N GLN A 85 -8.13 -9.79 -7.47
CA GLN A 85 -6.77 -10.29 -7.28
C GLN A 85 -6.50 -10.75 -5.84
N PHE A 86 -7.14 -10.11 -4.86
CA PHE A 86 -6.94 -10.40 -3.43
C PHE A 86 -7.89 -11.47 -2.88
N VAL A 87 -9.04 -11.66 -3.51
CA VAL A 87 -10.00 -12.73 -3.12
C VAL A 87 -9.79 -14.02 -3.91
N ALA A 88 -8.87 -14.05 -4.87
CA ALA A 88 -8.53 -15.24 -5.63
C ALA A 88 -8.00 -16.35 -4.71
N ASN A 89 -8.37 -17.60 -5.00
CA ASN A 89 -7.97 -18.75 -4.17
C ASN A 89 -6.46 -18.92 -4.08
N ASP A 90 -5.73 -18.71 -5.17
CA ASP A 90 -4.27 -18.82 -5.20
C ASP A 90 -3.61 -17.79 -4.28
N PHE A 91 -4.13 -16.57 -4.25
CA PHE A 91 -3.64 -15.53 -3.34
C PHE A 91 -3.93 -15.88 -1.88
N LYS A 92 -5.13 -16.36 -1.58
CA LYS A 92 -5.50 -16.81 -0.22
C LYS A 92 -4.64 -17.96 0.26
N LYS A 93 -4.28 -18.90 -0.62
CA LYS A 93 -3.36 -20.01 -0.30
C LYS A 93 -1.98 -19.50 0.08
N GLU A 94 -1.45 -18.50 -0.63
CA GLU A 94 -0.15 -17.90 -0.30
C GLU A 94 -0.20 -17.18 1.05
N LEU A 95 -1.25 -16.45 1.37
CA LEU A 95 -1.42 -15.85 2.69
C LEU A 95 -1.42 -16.92 3.80
N ALA A 96 -2.17 -17.99 3.62
CA ALA A 96 -2.24 -19.10 4.57
C ALA A 96 -0.87 -19.77 4.77
N ARG A 97 -0.10 -19.91 3.71
CA ARG A 97 1.26 -20.47 3.76
C ARG A 97 2.21 -19.67 4.66
N PHE A 98 2.04 -18.35 4.74
CA PHE A 98 2.81 -17.47 5.62
C PHE A 98 2.10 -17.19 6.94
N HIS A 99 0.99 -17.87 7.25
CA HIS A 99 0.17 -17.64 8.44
C HIS A 99 -0.35 -16.21 8.58
N ILE A 100 -0.65 -15.58 7.45
CA ILE A 100 -1.20 -14.23 7.40
C ILE A 100 -2.71 -14.32 7.25
N ARG A 101 -3.45 -13.68 8.16
CA ARG A 101 -4.92 -13.63 8.10
C ARG A 101 -5.38 -12.46 7.23
N PRO A 102 -6.13 -12.71 6.13
CA PRO A 102 -6.73 -11.64 5.36
C PRO A 102 -7.97 -11.08 6.06
N ILE A 103 -8.13 -9.76 5.97
CA ILE A 103 -9.34 -9.05 6.36
C ILE A 103 -9.83 -8.31 5.13
N TYR A 104 -11.08 -8.58 4.69
CA TYR A 104 -11.67 -7.92 3.54
C TYR A 104 -12.62 -6.82 4.00
N GLY A 105 -12.43 -5.61 3.46
CA GLY A 105 -13.28 -4.47 3.74
C GLY A 105 -14.68 -4.65 3.16
N ARG A 106 -15.69 -4.15 3.88
CA ARG A 106 -17.04 -4.07 3.34
C ARG A 106 -17.10 -2.95 2.29
N PRO A 107 -17.81 -3.14 1.16
CA PRO A 107 -18.13 -2.05 0.25
C PRO A 107 -18.79 -0.91 1.05
N TYR A 108 -18.44 0.34 0.74
CA TYR A 108 -19.02 1.54 1.36
C TYR A 108 -18.61 1.87 2.81
N HIS A 109 -17.64 1.19 3.41
CA HIS A 109 -17.05 1.59 4.69
C HIS A 109 -15.63 2.13 4.49
N PRO A 110 -15.42 3.45 4.34
CA PRO A 110 -14.11 4.05 4.07
C PRO A 110 -13.18 4.11 5.29
N ARG A 111 -13.60 3.59 6.43
CA ARG A 111 -12.80 3.61 7.67
C ARG A 111 -11.56 2.73 7.53
N GLY A 112 -10.37 3.35 7.56
CA GLY A 112 -9.08 2.68 7.44
C GLY A 112 -8.37 2.89 6.11
N ARG A 113 -9.04 3.41 5.07
CA ARG A 113 -8.42 3.67 3.75
C ARG A 113 -7.66 5.00 3.65
N GLY A 114 -7.88 5.94 4.55
CA GLY A 114 -7.29 7.27 4.48
C GLY A 114 -5.75 7.27 4.41
N LYS A 115 -5.10 6.29 5.01
CA LYS A 115 -3.63 6.14 4.98
C LYS A 115 -3.12 5.76 3.60
N ILE A 116 -3.81 4.84 2.92
CA ILE A 116 -3.51 4.41 1.56
C ILE A 116 -3.81 5.52 0.57
N GLU A 117 -4.96 6.16 0.69
CA GLU A 117 -5.38 7.28 -0.16
C GLU A 117 -4.37 8.42 -0.06
N ARG A 118 -3.87 8.71 1.14
CA ARG A 118 -2.83 9.72 1.34
C ARG A 118 -1.53 9.35 0.66
N TYR A 119 -1.10 8.09 0.73
CA TYR A 119 0.08 7.63 0.01
C TYR A 119 -0.09 7.82 -1.51
N HIS A 120 -1.23 7.44 -2.08
CA HIS A 120 -1.46 7.58 -3.51
C HIS A 120 -1.54 9.04 -3.96
N GLU A 121 -2.17 9.89 -3.16
CA GLU A 121 -2.22 11.32 -3.41
C GLU A 121 -0.81 11.92 -3.48
N VAL A 122 0.03 11.57 -2.53
CA VAL A 122 1.43 12.05 -2.48
C VAL A 122 2.24 11.51 -3.65
N LEU A 123 2.10 10.20 -3.97
CA LEU A 123 2.76 9.58 -5.11
C LEU A 123 2.38 10.25 -6.43
N TYR A 124 1.10 10.48 -6.65
CA TYR A 124 0.62 11.16 -7.85
C TYR A 124 1.16 12.60 -7.93
N ARG A 125 1.00 13.37 -6.87
CA ARG A 125 1.38 14.78 -6.85
C ARG A 125 2.90 14.98 -6.97
N GLU A 126 3.70 14.18 -6.30
CA GLU A 126 5.15 14.39 -6.21
C GLU A 126 5.94 13.63 -7.28
N LEU A 127 5.40 12.58 -7.87
CA LEU A 127 6.12 11.79 -8.87
C LEU A 127 5.34 11.67 -10.19
N ILE A 128 4.17 11.06 -10.17
CA ILE A 128 3.46 10.66 -11.41
C ILE A 128 3.10 11.84 -12.29
N SER A 129 2.61 12.92 -11.69
CA SER A 129 2.20 14.13 -12.42
C SER A 129 3.36 14.98 -12.92
N ARG A 130 4.58 14.74 -12.43
CA ARG A 130 5.74 15.62 -12.69
C ARG A 130 6.76 15.05 -13.66
N VAL A 131 6.77 13.75 -13.89
CA VAL A 131 7.83 13.08 -14.64
C VAL A 131 7.26 12.36 -15.85
N HIS A 132 7.92 12.49 -17.00
CA HIS A 132 7.72 11.65 -18.16
C HIS A 132 8.67 10.47 -18.09
N PHE A 133 8.15 9.25 -18.05
CA PHE A 133 8.96 8.05 -17.90
C PHE A 133 9.30 7.45 -19.27
N SER A 134 10.55 7.08 -19.47
CA SER A 134 11.02 6.49 -20.72
C SER A 134 10.56 5.04 -20.90
N SER A 135 10.23 4.34 -19.81
CA SER A 135 9.84 2.93 -19.81
C SER A 135 9.26 2.51 -18.46
N LEU A 136 8.66 1.32 -18.38
CA LEU A 136 8.23 0.73 -17.12
C LEU A 136 9.41 0.49 -16.15
N PRO A 137 10.57 -0.02 -16.57
CA PRO A 137 11.75 -0.10 -15.69
C PRO A 137 12.18 1.25 -15.13
N HIS A 138 12.12 2.32 -15.90
CA HIS A 138 12.38 3.68 -15.41
C HIS A 138 11.40 4.08 -14.31
N PHE A 139 10.10 3.90 -14.54
CA PHE A 139 9.09 4.15 -13.51
C PHE A 139 9.33 3.32 -12.25
N ARG A 140 9.65 2.03 -12.39
CA ARG A 140 9.97 1.16 -11.25
C ARG A 140 11.14 1.66 -10.42
N ARG A 141 12.19 2.16 -11.06
CA ARG A 141 13.34 2.75 -10.33
C ARG A 141 12.95 4.00 -9.56
N GLU A 142 12.20 4.88 -10.19
CA GLU A 142 11.74 6.12 -9.55
C GLU A 142 10.73 5.85 -8.42
N LEU A 143 9.89 4.83 -8.57
CA LEU A 143 8.97 4.39 -7.52
C LEU A 143 9.73 3.89 -6.28
N ARG A 144 10.80 3.12 -6.46
CA ARG A 144 11.64 2.66 -5.34
C ARG A 144 12.29 3.84 -4.61
N LYS A 145 12.81 4.82 -5.35
CA LYS A 145 13.39 6.04 -4.76
C LYS A 145 12.34 6.85 -4.01
N PHE A 146 11.13 6.94 -4.57
CA PHE A 146 10.00 7.61 -3.94
C PHE A 146 9.62 6.95 -2.62
N ASP A 147 9.46 5.63 -2.60
CA ASP A 147 9.10 4.89 -1.38
C ASP A 147 10.18 5.05 -0.29
N ARG A 148 11.46 5.02 -0.67
CA ARG A 148 12.55 5.26 0.27
C ARG A 148 12.46 6.66 0.89
N ARG A 149 12.24 7.67 0.07
CA ARG A 149 12.08 9.05 0.55
C ARG A 149 10.84 9.21 1.42
N TYR A 150 9.73 8.59 1.03
CA TYR A 150 8.49 8.57 1.79
C TYR A 150 8.70 7.97 3.19
N ASN A 151 9.40 6.86 3.28
CA ASN A 151 9.62 6.14 4.53
C ASN A 151 10.65 6.81 5.46
N TYR A 152 11.74 7.34 4.92
CA TYR A 152 12.90 7.76 5.72
C TYR A 152 13.06 9.28 5.84
N TRP A 153 12.45 10.04 4.95
CA TRP A 153 12.67 11.49 4.92
C TRP A 153 11.40 12.31 5.10
N ARG A 154 10.27 11.78 4.68
CA ARG A 154 8.99 12.47 4.76
C ARG A 154 8.44 12.43 6.17
N LYS A 155 8.39 13.57 6.82
CA LYS A 155 7.71 13.75 8.12
C LYS A 155 6.20 13.89 7.92
N SER A 156 5.43 13.30 8.82
CA SER A 156 3.96 13.35 8.78
C SER A 156 3.41 13.94 10.06
N GLN A 157 2.50 14.89 9.92
CA GLN A 157 1.77 15.45 11.06
C GLN A 157 1.03 14.38 11.84
N ALA A 158 0.44 13.42 11.14
CA ALA A 158 -0.29 12.31 11.76
C ALA A 158 0.60 11.37 12.59
N LEU A 159 1.92 11.42 12.39
CA LEU A 159 2.93 10.68 13.17
C LEU A 159 3.68 11.57 14.16
N GLY A 160 3.13 12.75 14.49
CA GLY A 160 3.80 13.72 15.37
C GLY A 160 5.07 14.29 14.74
N TRP A 161 5.06 14.57 13.44
CA TRP A 161 6.18 15.07 12.65
C TRP A 161 7.38 14.13 12.57
N LYS A 162 7.12 12.84 12.74
CA LYS A 162 8.12 11.78 12.56
C LYS A 162 8.00 11.15 11.17
N THR A 163 9.04 10.45 10.75
CA THR A 163 9.02 9.65 9.53
C THR A 163 8.43 8.27 9.79
N PRO A 164 7.84 7.59 8.79
CA PRO A 164 7.36 6.21 8.94
C PRO A 164 8.44 5.25 9.48
N ALA A 165 9.68 5.38 9.01
CA ALA A 165 10.77 4.51 9.41
C ALA A 165 11.21 4.69 10.89
N SER A 166 10.87 5.81 11.51
CA SER A 166 11.26 6.13 12.89
C SER A 166 10.24 5.69 13.94
N ILE A 167 9.13 5.09 13.54
CA ILE A 167 8.06 4.63 14.46
C ILE A 167 8.38 3.25 15.03
#